data_4792d5fcccd3de5a33e3d19997a30e58
#
_entry.id   4792d5fcccd3de5a33e3d19997a30e58
#
_cell.length_a   1.000
_cell.length_b   1.000
_cell.length_c   1.000
_cell.angle_alpha   90.00
_cell.angle_beta   90.00
_cell.angle_gamma   90.00
#
_symmetry.space_group_name_H-M   'P 1'
#
loop_
_entity.id
_entity.type
_entity.pdbx_description
1 polymer ?
#
loop_
_entity_poly.entity_id
_entity_poly.type
_entity_poly.pdbx_seq_one_letter_code
_entity_poly.pdbx_strand_id
1 'polypeptide(L)' 'MSNSTKVENNEDNREKLAEEVVDSWDMDCLLEYARTSLVMQYRDEDEDFQRDWKVMNE' A
#
# COMPACT_ATOMS: atom_id res chain seq x y z
N MET A 1 -4.94 5.08 -23.86
CA MET A 1 -4.94 5.28 -23.22
C MET A 1 -4.54 5.32 -22.31
N SER A 2 -4.35 5.52 -22.01
CA SER A 2 -3.85 5.62 -21.20
C SER A 2 -4.05 5.51 -20.24
N ASN A 3 -4.27 5.34 -19.87
CA ASN A 3 -4.34 5.28 -18.92
C ASN A 3 -3.53 5.08 -17.99
N SER A 4 -2.76 5.13 -17.82
CA SER A 4 -1.80 5.02 -16.80
C SER A 4 -1.96 6.09 -15.81
N THR A 5 -3.09 6.17 -15.32
CA THR A 5 -3.41 7.14 -14.29
C THR A 5 -2.81 6.64 -12.99
N LYS A 6 -1.96 7.42 -12.39
CA LYS A 6 -1.43 7.09 -11.09
C LYS A 6 -2.51 7.20 -10.03
N VAL A 7 -2.44 6.32 -9.07
CA VAL A 7 -3.31 6.40 -7.91
C VAL A 7 -2.80 7.52 -7.01
N GLU A 8 -3.71 8.29 -6.47
CA GLU A 8 -3.32 9.38 -5.58
C GLU A 8 -2.67 8.82 -4.32
N ASN A 9 -1.46 9.28 -4.04
CA ASN A 9 -0.70 8.81 -2.89
C ASN A 9 -1.05 9.67 -1.68
N ASN A 10 -2.22 9.45 -1.11
CA ASN A 10 -2.66 10.16 0.07
C ASN A 10 -2.79 9.20 1.24
N GLU A 11 -3.04 9.74 2.42
CA GLU A 11 -3.07 8.95 3.63
C GLU A 11 -4.13 7.85 3.57
N ASP A 12 -5.31 8.19 3.08
CA ASP A 12 -6.39 7.20 3.01
C ASP A 12 -6.00 6.02 2.14
N ASN A 13 -5.42 6.31 0.98
CA ASN A 13 -5.05 5.25 0.05
C ASN A 13 -3.87 4.46 0.55
N ARG A 14 -2.94 5.11 1.23
CA ARG A 14 -1.81 4.40 1.81
C ARG A 14 -2.27 3.41 2.88
N GLU A 15 -3.17 3.86 3.74
CA GLU A 15 -3.67 2.99 4.79
C GLU A 15 -4.47 1.84 4.21
N LYS A 16 -5.28 2.13 3.21
CA LYS A 16 -6.06 1.08 2.58
C LYS A 16 -5.16 0.03 1.94
N LEU A 17 -4.15 0.48 1.22
CA LEU A 17 -3.24 -0.45 0.57
C LEU A 17 -2.44 -1.23 1.59
N ALA A 18 -1.91 -0.56 2.60
CA ALA A 18 -1.15 -1.24 3.63
C ALA A 18 -1.98 -2.31 4.32
N GLU A 19 -3.24 -2.00 4.57
CA GLU A 19 -4.13 -2.95 5.21
C GLU A 19 -4.33 -4.18 4.32
N GLU A 20 -4.51 -3.97 3.03
CA GLU A 20 -4.70 -5.07 2.10
C GLU A 20 -3.43 -5.92 1.99
N VAL A 21 -2.29 -5.27 1.93
CA VAL A 21 -1.03 -6.00 1.83
C VAL A 21 -0.78 -6.83 3.08
N VAL A 22 -0.94 -6.21 4.23
CA VAL A 22 -0.70 -6.89 5.50
C VAL A 22 -1.70 -8.02 5.71
N ASP A 23 -2.92 -7.80 5.27
CA ASP A 23 -3.96 -8.80 5.41
C ASP A 23 -3.64 -10.05 4.59
N SER A 24 -2.85 -9.90 3.54
CA SER A 24 -2.44 -11.04 2.72
C SER A 24 -1.29 -11.81 3.37
N TRP A 25 -0.68 -11.26 4.40
CA TRP A 25 0.41 -11.93 5.11
C TRP A 25 -0.18 -12.84 6.19
N ASP A 26 0.49 -13.95 6.40
CA ASP A 26 0.05 -14.90 7.41
C ASP A 26 0.73 -14.60 8.73
N MET A 27 0.42 -13.45 9.29
CA MET A 27 1.02 -12.98 10.53
C MET A 27 -0.07 -12.57 11.50
N ASP A 28 0.11 -12.94 12.75
CA ASP A 28 -0.87 -12.61 13.78
C ASP A 28 -0.45 -11.47 14.69
N CYS A 29 0.86 -11.27 14.85
CA CYS A 29 1.33 -10.44 15.95
C CYS A 29 1.70 -9.02 15.56
N LEU A 30 2.27 -8.81 14.41
CA LEU A 30 2.85 -7.51 14.08
C LEU A 30 2.10 -6.79 12.98
N LEU A 31 0.82 -7.10 12.86
CA LEU A 31 0.02 -6.53 11.78
C LEU A 31 -0.04 -5.01 11.85
N GLU A 32 -0.26 -4.49 13.04
CA GLU A 32 -0.38 -3.05 13.22
C GLU A 32 0.95 -2.36 12.94
N TYR A 33 2.02 -2.94 13.45
CA TYR A 33 3.34 -2.39 13.20
C TYR A 33 3.69 -2.44 11.71
N ALA A 34 3.39 -3.57 11.08
CA ALA A 34 3.68 -3.73 9.66
C ALA A 34 2.87 -2.74 8.82
N ARG A 35 1.61 -2.53 9.17
CA ARG A 35 0.78 -1.58 8.46
C ARG A 35 1.34 -0.18 8.58
N THR A 36 1.71 0.21 9.78
CA THR A 36 2.27 1.55 10.00
C THR A 36 3.56 1.73 9.20
N SER A 37 4.42 0.71 9.21
CA SER A 37 5.67 0.77 8.47
C SER A 37 5.40 0.92 6.97
N LEU A 38 4.43 0.19 6.45
CA LEU A 38 4.10 0.28 5.04
C LEU A 38 3.55 1.65 4.67
N VAL A 39 2.69 2.20 5.51
CA VAL A 39 2.15 3.53 5.24
C VAL A 39 3.28 4.54 5.15
N MET A 40 4.23 4.47 6.06
CA MET A 40 5.36 5.38 6.04
C MET A 40 6.23 5.17 4.81
N GLN A 41 6.45 3.91 4.44
CA GLN A 41 7.22 3.59 3.26
C GLN A 41 6.55 4.14 2.00
N TYR A 42 5.26 3.94 1.89
CA TYR A 42 4.53 4.42 0.72
C TYR A 42 4.54 5.94 0.63
N ARG A 43 4.53 6.60 1.76
CA ARG A 43 4.59 8.06 1.77
C ARG A 43 5.92 8.56 1.20
N ASP A 44 7.00 7.86 1.54
CA ASP A 44 8.34 8.25 1.10
C ASP A 44 8.68 7.70 -0.28
N GLU A 45 8.12 6.54 -0.64
CA GLU A 45 8.47 5.84 -1.88
C GLU A 45 7.20 5.66 -2.71
N ASP A 46 6.89 6.66 -3.51
CA ASP A 46 5.70 6.61 -4.34
C ASP A 46 5.74 5.45 -5.33
N GLU A 47 6.92 5.12 -5.82
CA GLU A 47 7.04 4.01 -6.76
C GLU A 47 6.58 2.70 -6.13
N ASP A 48 6.97 2.48 -4.88
CA ASP A 48 6.53 1.27 -4.19
C ASP A 48 5.02 1.29 -3.99
N PHE A 49 4.48 2.44 -3.65
CA PHE A 49 3.04 2.56 -3.48
C PHE A 49 2.30 2.23 -4.77
N GLN A 50 2.74 2.80 -5.89
CA GLN A 50 2.07 2.55 -7.16
C GLN A 50 2.17 1.10 -7.58
N ARG A 51 3.34 0.50 -7.39
CA ARG A 51 3.55 -0.89 -7.76
C ARG A 51 2.67 -1.82 -6.94
N ASP A 52 2.66 -1.63 -5.64
CA ASP A 52 1.89 -2.51 -4.77
C ASP A 52 0.40 -2.31 -4.97
N TRP A 53 -0.01 -1.08 -5.20
CA TRP A 53 -1.43 -0.82 -5.50
C TRP A 53 -1.88 -1.58 -6.72
N LYS A 54 -1.06 -1.54 -7.75
CA LYS A 54 -1.38 -2.24 -8.98
C LYS A 54 -1.47 -3.74 -8.76
N VAL A 55 -0.51 -4.28 -8.01
CA VAL A 55 -0.49 -5.71 -7.75
C VAL A 55 -1.74 -6.14 -6.98
N MET A 56 -2.10 -5.37 -5.97
CA MET A 56 -3.24 -5.75 -5.14
C MET A 56 -4.58 -5.53 -5.81
N ASN A 57 -4.63 -4.70 -6.84
CA ASN A 57 -5.89 -4.37 -7.48
C ASN A 57 -5.97 -4.86 -8.93
N GLU A 58 -5.11 -5.74 -9.29
CA GLU A 58 -5.14 -6.32 -10.62
C GLU A 58 -6.27 -7.31 -10.81
#